data_9d72f6c78876e5dd5374d3ef375cb78a
#
_entry.id   9d72f6c78876e5dd5374d3ef375cb78a
#
_cell.length_a   1.000
_cell.length_b   1.000
_cell.length_c   1.000
_cell.angle_alpha   90.00
_cell.angle_beta   90.00
_cell.angle_gamma   90.00
#
_symmetry.space_group_name_H-M   'P 1'
#
loop_
_entity.id
_entity.type
_entity.pdbx_description
1 polymer ?
#
loop_
_entity_poly.entity_id
_entity_poly.type
_entity_poly.pdbx_seq_one_letter_code
_entity_poly.pdbx_strand_id
1 'polypeptide(L)'
;MKLNVFFGNKKAGSLESTENRGVIFVYDENYLNDKNSVPLSASLPLQREEFSQKQCIPFFSGLLPEEDSRKKIADYLHISETSTLKLLEALGGECAGLISILTEDDSFSKETSYKLDSNNYELLDDNRLSEFIEKMNTRPLIKADDKLRLSLAGAQEKLALAKINGEWYLPLNGAPSTHILKPAR
;
A
#
# COMPACT_ATOMS: atom_id res chain seq x y z
N MET A 1 -17.19 -3.34 -6.99
CA MET A 1 -16.04 -2.62 -6.40
C MET A 1 -14.86 -2.78 -7.33
N LYS A 2 -14.21 -1.68 -7.66
CA LYS A 2 -13.05 -1.66 -8.56
C LYS A 2 -11.93 -0.82 -7.95
N LEU A 3 -10.70 -1.34 -8.00
CA LEU A 3 -9.48 -0.66 -7.54
C LEU A 3 -8.47 -0.62 -8.68
N ASN A 4 -7.83 0.52 -8.85
CA ASN A 4 -6.76 0.69 -9.81
C ASN A 4 -5.43 0.27 -9.19
N VAL A 5 -4.67 -0.55 -9.89
CA VAL A 5 -3.34 -1.02 -9.49
C VAL A 5 -2.29 -0.27 -10.29
N PHE A 6 -1.37 0.38 -9.59
CA PHE A 6 -0.25 1.11 -10.17
C PHE A 6 1.06 0.40 -9.89
N PHE A 7 1.99 0.49 -10.82
CA PHE A 7 3.40 0.16 -10.64
C PHE A 7 4.23 1.41 -10.91
N GLY A 8 4.78 1.98 -9.85
CA GLY A 8 5.29 3.34 -9.91
C GLY A 8 4.17 4.32 -10.28
N ASN A 9 4.39 5.11 -11.30
CA ASN A 9 3.42 6.09 -11.81
C ASN A 9 2.54 5.57 -12.97
N LYS A 10 2.64 4.29 -13.32
CA LYS A 10 1.89 3.69 -14.42
C LYS A 10 0.75 2.84 -13.89
N LYS A 11 -0.44 3.03 -14.43
CA LYS A 11 -1.55 2.11 -14.16
C LYS A 11 -1.22 0.75 -14.78
N ALA A 12 -0.99 -0.24 -13.93
CA ALA A 12 -0.67 -1.60 -14.36
C ALA A 12 -1.91 -2.42 -14.67
N GLY A 13 -3.03 -2.14 -13.98
CA GLY A 13 -4.26 -2.90 -14.18
C GLY A 13 -5.35 -2.51 -13.20
N SER A 14 -6.36 -3.36 -13.06
CA SER A 14 -7.43 -3.21 -12.10
C SER A 14 -7.80 -4.51 -11.38
N LEU A 15 -8.14 -4.38 -10.11
CA LEU A 15 -8.80 -5.41 -9.30
C LEU A 15 -10.29 -5.13 -9.27
N GLU A 16 -11.10 -6.12 -9.63
CA GLU A 16 -12.55 -5.98 -9.70
C GLU A 16 -13.25 -7.09 -8.92
N SER A 17 -14.24 -6.72 -8.09
CA SER A 17 -15.14 -7.68 -7.47
C SER A 17 -16.35 -7.87 -8.37
N THR A 18 -16.62 -9.11 -8.75
CA THR A 18 -17.77 -9.52 -9.56
C THR A 18 -18.66 -10.46 -8.77
N GLU A 19 -19.97 -10.39 -8.97
CA GLU A 19 -20.93 -11.22 -8.24
C GLU A 19 -20.73 -12.72 -8.48
N ASN A 20 -20.35 -13.08 -9.72
CA ASN A 20 -20.30 -14.48 -10.15
C ASN A 20 -18.88 -15.10 -10.15
N ARG A 21 -17.82 -14.28 -10.16
CA ARG A 21 -16.44 -14.76 -10.35
C ARG A 21 -15.50 -14.39 -9.20
N GLY A 22 -16.04 -13.73 -8.15
CA GLY A 22 -15.25 -13.22 -7.04
C GLY A 22 -14.35 -12.05 -7.47
N VAL A 23 -13.12 -12.01 -6.99
CA VAL A 23 -12.14 -10.96 -7.34
C VAL A 23 -11.32 -11.41 -8.54
N ILE A 24 -11.22 -10.56 -9.54
CA ILE A 24 -10.37 -10.74 -10.72
C ILE A 24 -9.35 -9.62 -10.82
N PHE A 25 -8.22 -9.90 -11.45
CA PHE A 25 -7.23 -8.89 -11.84
C PHE A 25 -7.05 -8.91 -13.36
N VAL A 26 -7.00 -7.72 -13.95
CA VAL A 26 -6.76 -7.54 -15.39
C VAL A 26 -5.69 -6.47 -15.57
N TYR A 27 -4.67 -6.76 -16.39
CA TYR A 27 -3.70 -5.75 -16.80
C TYR A 27 -4.31 -4.70 -17.72
N ASP A 28 -3.85 -3.46 -17.59
CA ASP A 28 -4.22 -2.36 -18.48
C ASP A 28 -3.57 -2.55 -19.86
N GLU A 29 -4.31 -2.28 -20.95
CA GLU A 29 -3.77 -2.45 -22.31
C GLU A 29 -2.60 -1.53 -22.60
N ASN A 30 -2.60 -0.29 -22.10
CA ASN A 30 -1.48 0.63 -22.30
C ASN A 30 -0.23 0.12 -21.55
N TYR A 31 -0.42 -0.50 -20.37
CA TYR A 31 0.66 -1.13 -19.64
C TYR A 31 1.24 -2.31 -20.41
N LEU A 32 0.41 -3.19 -20.96
CA LEU A 32 0.83 -4.36 -21.75
C LEU A 32 1.55 -3.96 -23.04
N ASN A 33 1.18 -2.84 -23.63
CA ASN A 33 1.79 -2.35 -24.88
C ASN A 33 3.10 -1.57 -24.66
N ASP A 34 3.43 -1.20 -23.42
CA ASP A 34 4.69 -0.54 -23.09
C ASP A 34 5.82 -1.57 -22.96
N LYS A 35 6.83 -1.45 -23.82
CA LYS A 35 8.00 -2.36 -23.86
C LYS A 35 8.81 -2.41 -22.56
N ASN A 36 8.66 -1.41 -21.69
CA ASN A 36 9.34 -1.33 -20.42
C ASN A 36 8.50 -1.86 -19.26
N SER A 37 7.30 -2.36 -19.53
CA SER A 37 6.46 -2.94 -18.49
C SER A 37 7.01 -4.27 -18.01
N VAL A 38 6.92 -4.46 -16.71
CA VAL A 38 7.33 -5.70 -16.04
C VAL A 38 6.11 -6.33 -15.36
N PRO A 39 6.09 -7.67 -15.21
CA PRO A 39 5.00 -8.30 -14.48
C PRO A 39 5.01 -7.86 -13.01
N LEU A 40 3.82 -7.71 -12.40
CA LEU A 40 3.70 -7.40 -10.96
C LEU A 40 4.31 -8.51 -10.10
N SER A 41 4.27 -9.74 -10.57
CA SER A 41 4.82 -10.92 -9.90
C SER A 41 5.08 -12.02 -10.94
N ALA A 42 5.94 -12.97 -10.60
CA ALA A 42 6.10 -14.20 -11.36
C ALA A 42 4.79 -15.02 -11.47
N SER A 43 3.90 -14.89 -10.47
CA SER A 43 2.57 -15.52 -10.49
C SER A 43 1.52 -14.74 -11.30
N LEU A 44 1.83 -13.51 -11.70
CA LEU A 44 0.98 -12.64 -12.50
C LEU A 44 1.77 -12.13 -13.73
N PRO A 45 2.15 -13.02 -14.67
CA PRO A 45 2.86 -12.64 -15.88
C PRO A 45 2.05 -11.66 -16.74
N LEU A 46 2.71 -10.92 -17.62
CA LEU A 46 2.03 -10.02 -18.55
C LEU A 46 1.18 -10.83 -19.54
N GLN A 47 -0.15 -10.66 -19.46
CA GLN A 47 -1.13 -11.30 -20.34
C GLN A 47 -2.39 -10.45 -20.46
N ARG A 48 -3.18 -10.66 -21.51
CA ARG A 48 -4.46 -9.96 -21.73
C ARG A 48 -5.62 -10.62 -20.99
N GLU A 49 -5.50 -11.93 -20.75
CA GLU A 49 -6.51 -12.70 -20.04
C GLU A 49 -6.58 -12.29 -18.57
N GLU A 50 -7.79 -12.32 -18.03
CA GLU A 50 -8.01 -12.04 -16.62
C GLU A 50 -7.39 -13.12 -15.72
N PHE A 51 -6.91 -12.72 -14.56
CA PHE A 51 -6.52 -13.61 -13.49
C PHE A 51 -7.70 -13.84 -12.56
N SER A 52 -8.05 -15.08 -12.37
CA SER A 52 -9.08 -15.49 -11.41
C SER A 52 -8.69 -15.15 -9.98
N GLN A 53 -9.66 -15.13 -9.07
CA GLN A 53 -9.44 -14.93 -7.64
C GLN A 53 -8.35 -15.84 -7.07
N LYS A 54 -8.37 -17.11 -7.45
CA LYS A 54 -7.39 -18.10 -6.99
C LYS A 54 -5.95 -17.75 -7.41
N GLN A 55 -5.78 -17.09 -8.55
CA GLN A 55 -4.47 -16.72 -9.07
C GLN A 55 -3.99 -15.37 -8.51
N CYS A 56 -4.87 -14.37 -8.40
CA CYS A 56 -4.46 -13.02 -8.04
C CYS A 56 -4.47 -12.72 -6.53
N ILE A 57 -5.44 -13.26 -5.77
CA ILE A 57 -5.57 -12.94 -4.34
C ILE A 57 -4.33 -13.32 -3.52
N PRO A 58 -3.63 -14.44 -3.74
CA PRO A 58 -2.42 -14.74 -2.97
C PRO A 58 -1.36 -13.62 -3.06
N PHE A 59 -1.16 -13.03 -4.24
CA PHE A 59 -0.24 -11.92 -4.42
C PHE A 59 -0.74 -10.65 -3.71
N PHE A 60 -1.97 -10.23 -3.98
CA PHE A 60 -2.52 -9.00 -3.42
C PHE A 60 -2.74 -9.08 -1.90
N SER A 61 -3.09 -10.24 -1.37
CA SER A 61 -3.18 -10.45 0.08
C SER A 61 -1.80 -10.35 0.76
N GLY A 62 -0.74 -10.78 0.08
CA GLY A 62 0.64 -10.67 0.57
C GLY A 62 1.18 -9.23 0.63
N LEU A 63 0.47 -8.25 0.06
CA LEU A 63 0.79 -6.82 0.21
C LEU A 63 0.24 -6.23 1.52
N LEU A 64 -0.67 -6.92 2.17
CA LEU A 64 -1.32 -6.49 3.42
C LEU A 64 -0.55 -7.01 4.65
N PRO A 65 -0.74 -6.36 5.80
CA PRO A 65 -0.31 -6.92 7.08
C PRO A 65 -0.85 -8.34 7.31
N GLU A 66 -0.13 -9.10 8.11
CA GLU A 66 -0.43 -10.50 8.39
C GLU A 66 -0.86 -10.69 9.86
N GLU A 67 -1.45 -11.84 10.16
CA GLU A 67 -1.76 -12.33 11.50
C GLU A 67 -2.47 -11.27 12.38
N ASP A 68 -1.97 -11.06 13.60
CA ASP A 68 -2.53 -10.15 14.59
C ASP A 68 -2.58 -8.69 14.11
N SER A 69 -1.60 -8.25 13.32
CA SER A 69 -1.59 -6.90 12.74
C SER A 69 -2.77 -6.70 11.79
N ARG A 70 -3.05 -7.69 10.94
CA ARG A 70 -4.21 -7.67 10.04
C ARG A 70 -5.53 -7.63 10.80
N LYS A 71 -5.66 -8.45 11.83
CA LYS A 71 -6.86 -8.48 12.67
C LYS A 71 -7.09 -7.15 13.37
N LYS A 72 -6.08 -6.60 14.05
CA LYS A 72 -6.18 -5.28 14.72
C LYS A 72 -6.61 -4.17 13.76
N ILE A 73 -6.08 -4.18 12.55
CA ILE A 73 -6.42 -3.20 11.51
C ILE A 73 -7.86 -3.39 11.04
N ALA A 74 -8.26 -4.61 10.78
CA ALA A 74 -9.60 -4.96 10.35
C ALA A 74 -10.64 -4.55 11.40
N ASP A 75 -10.39 -4.86 12.68
CA ASP A 75 -11.23 -4.47 13.81
C ASP A 75 -11.32 -2.94 13.93
N TYR A 76 -10.21 -2.22 13.81
CA TYR A 76 -10.17 -0.75 13.87
C TYR A 76 -10.96 -0.10 12.74
N LEU A 77 -10.88 -0.66 11.53
CA LEU A 77 -11.59 -0.16 10.34
C LEU A 77 -13.02 -0.69 10.23
N HIS A 78 -13.47 -1.56 11.13
CA HIS A 78 -14.76 -2.26 11.06
C HIS A 78 -14.94 -3.03 9.74
N ILE A 79 -13.87 -3.67 9.28
CA ILE A 79 -13.81 -4.47 8.04
C ILE A 79 -13.54 -5.93 8.44
N SER A 80 -14.10 -6.88 7.70
CA SER A 80 -13.73 -8.28 7.91
C SER A 80 -12.26 -8.52 7.52
N GLU A 81 -11.49 -9.19 8.38
CA GLU A 81 -10.09 -9.57 8.11
C GLU A 81 -9.94 -10.46 6.86
N THR A 82 -11.00 -11.17 6.47
CA THR A 82 -11.01 -12.00 5.26
C THR A 82 -11.29 -11.20 3.99
N SER A 83 -11.73 -9.95 4.10
CA SER A 83 -12.05 -9.10 2.95
C SER A 83 -10.80 -8.40 2.40
N THR A 84 -9.97 -9.14 1.65
CA THR A 84 -8.74 -8.61 1.04
C THR A 84 -8.99 -7.34 0.25
N LEU A 85 -10.06 -7.27 -0.56
CA LEU A 85 -10.32 -6.11 -1.42
C LEU A 85 -10.64 -4.85 -0.61
N LYS A 86 -11.44 -4.95 0.46
CA LYS A 86 -11.74 -3.81 1.34
C LYS A 86 -10.52 -3.34 2.14
N LEU A 87 -9.67 -4.28 2.56
CA LEU A 87 -8.42 -3.93 3.21
C LEU A 87 -7.45 -3.25 2.24
N LEU A 88 -7.38 -3.68 0.98
CA LEU A 88 -6.60 -3.02 -0.06
C LEU A 88 -7.15 -1.62 -0.39
N GLU A 89 -8.47 -1.43 -0.40
CA GLU A 89 -9.08 -0.11 -0.55
C GLU A 89 -8.63 0.85 0.56
N ALA A 90 -8.62 0.36 1.80
CA ALA A 90 -8.27 1.18 2.94
C ALA A 90 -6.77 1.44 3.10
N LEU A 91 -5.93 0.48 2.70
CA LEU A 91 -4.49 0.47 3.00
C LEU A 91 -3.59 0.51 1.76
N GLY A 92 -4.15 0.23 0.59
CA GLY A 92 -3.36 -0.05 -0.63
C GLY A 92 -2.67 1.16 -1.25
N GLY A 93 -2.89 2.36 -0.73
CA GLY A 93 -2.25 3.57 -1.26
C GLY A 93 -0.72 3.50 -1.26
N GLU A 94 -0.15 2.76 -0.32
CA GLU A 94 1.30 2.55 -0.18
C GLU A 94 1.56 1.08 0.17
N CYS A 95 1.75 0.25 -0.82
CA CYS A 95 2.16 -1.13 -0.63
C CYS A 95 3.68 -1.30 -0.70
N ALA A 96 4.16 -2.50 -0.37
CA ALA A 96 5.57 -2.82 -0.51
C ALA A 96 6.04 -2.70 -1.97
N GLY A 97 7.23 -2.17 -2.17
CA GLY A 97 7.79 -1.95 -3.50
C GLY A 97 7.22 -0.71 -4.19
N LEU A 98 6.97 -0.82 -5.49
CA LEU A 98 6.42 0.26 -6.34
C LEU A 98 4.92 0.12 -6.57
N ILE A 99 4.21 -0.70 -5.79
CA ILE A 99 2.80 -0.97 -5.99
C ILE A 99 1.96 -0.02 -5.15
N SER A 100 0.98 0.60 -5.79
CA SER A 100 -0.07 1.36 -5.13
C SER A 100 -1.43 0.90 -5.65
N ILE A 101 -2.40 0.79 -4.73
CA ILE A 101 -3.76 0.36 -5.05
C ILE A 101 -4.72 1.45 -4.58
N LEU A 102 -5.43 2.04 -5.52
CA LEU A 102 -6.23 3.24 -5.31
C LEU A 102 -7.66 3.03 -5.79
N THR A 103 -8.60 3.75 -5.22
CA THR A 103 -9.97 3.81 -5.76
C THR A 103 -10.01 4.60 -7.07
N GLU A 104 -11.13 4.57 -7.78
CA GLU A 104 -11.30 5.37 -9.00
C GLU A 104 -11.31 6.88 -8.71
N ASP A 105 -11.74 7.27 -7.50
CA ASP A 105 -11.83 8.66 -7.05
C ASP A 105 -10.50 9.21 -6.53
N ASP A 106 -9.55 8.33 -6.18
CA ASP A 106 -8.22 8.75 -5.75
C ASP A 106 -7.43 9.30 -6.95
N SER A 107 -7.13 10.58 -6.92
CA SER A 107 -6.22 11.18 -7.89
C SER A 107 -4.78 10.76 -7.56
N PHE A 108 -4.20 9.91 -8.39
CA PHE A 108 -2.76 9.69 -8.35
C PHE A 108 -2.06 10.98 -8.76
N SER A 109 -1.52 11.73 -7.81
CA SER A 109 -0.71 12.89 -8.15
C SER A 109 0.59 12.40 -8.81
N LYS A 110 0.72 12.67 -10.10
CA LYS A 110 1.82 12.21 -10.96
C LYS A 110 3.21 12.72 -10.57
N GLU A 111 3.29 13.60 -9.60
CA GLU A 111 4.54 14.15 -9.12
C GLU A 111 4.99 13.46 -7.83
N THR A 112 5.47 12.25 -7.94
CA THR A 112 6.44 11.72 -6.97
C THR A 112 7.73 12.52 -7.12
N SER A 113 7.64 13.78 -6.75
CA SER A 113 8.81 14.62 -6.61
C SER A 113 9.53 14.17 -5.34
N TYR A 114 10.74 13.66 -5.49
CA TYR A 114 11.68 13.42 -4.39
C TYR A 114 12.10 14.72 -3.68
N LYS A 115 11.38 15.80 -3.92
CA LYS A 115 11.63 17.08 -3.28
C LYS A 115 11.12 17.06 -1.86
N LEU A 116 12.00 17.40 -0.95
CA LEU A 116 11.67 17.64 0.44
C LEU A 116 10.80 18.90 0.51
N ASP A 117 9.48 18.71 0.56
CA ASP A 117 8.51 19.75 0.80
C ASP A 117 7.47 19.31 1.84
N SER A 118 6.77 20.26 2.43
CA SER A 118 5.78 20.01 3.47
C SER A 118 4.56 19.20 3.01
N ASN A 119 4.34 19.04 1.72
CA ASN A 119 3.27 18.21 1.18
C ASN A 119 3.66 16.74 1.14
N ASN A 120 4.95 16.46 0.95
CA ASN A 120 5.46 15.11 0.74
C ASN A 120 6.13 14.53 1.99
N TYR A 121 6.63 15.37 2.90
CA TYR A 121 7.36 14.92 4.07
C TYR A 121 7.03 15.76 5.29
N GLU A 122 6.67 15.11 6.39
CA GLU A 122 6.48 15.72 7.70
C GLU A 122 7.71 15.46 8.57
N LEU A 123 8.38 16.52 9.04
CA LEU A 123 9.52 16.39 9.95
C LEU A 123 9.08 15.71 11.27
N LEU A 124 9.84 14.72 11.68
CA LEU A 124 9.66 14.03 12.95
C LEU A 124 10.80 14.43 13.91
N ASP A 125 10.44 15.20 14.92
CA ASP A 125 11.33 15.39 16.06
C ASP A 125 11.39 14.12 16.94
N ASP A 126 12.32 14.08 17.88
CA ASP A 126 12.55 12.91 18.75
C ASP A 126 11.31 12.57 19.60
N ASN A 127 10.54 13.58 20.02
CA ASN A 127 9.32 13.38 20.82
C ASN A 127 8.26 12.69 19.97
N ARG A 128 8.03 13.18 18.76
CA ARG A 128 7.04 12.65 17.84
C ARG A 128 7.41 11.25 17.34
N LEU A 129 8.71 11.02 17.07
CA LEU A 129 9.20 9.69 16.74
C LEU A 129 8.96 8.71 17.89
N SER A 130 9.26 9.10 19.14
CA SER A 130 9.00 8.30 20.33
C SER A 130 7.52 7.98 20.51
N GLU A 131 6.63 8.96 20.32
CA GLU A 131 5.19 8.73 20.33
C GLU A 131 4.74 7.69 19.29
N PHE A 132 5.29 7.73 18.07
CA PHE A 132 4.97 6.73 17.06
C PHE A 132 5.42 5.34 17.48
N ILE A 133 6.63 5.19 18.00
CA ILE A 133 7.17 3.91 18.48
C ILE A 133 6.30 3.34 19.62
N GLU A 134 5.91 4.15 20.58
CA GLU A 134 5.03 3.71 21.69
C GLU A 134 3.64 3.31 21.18
N LYS A 135 3.07 4.08 20.28
CA LYS A 135 1.74 3.81 19.70
C LYS A 135 1.72 2.56 18.84
N MET A 136 2.83 2.20 18.17
CA MET A 136 2.94 0.97 17.35
C MET A 136 2.58 -0.28 18.16
N ASN A 137 2.94 -0.34 19.44
CA ASN A 137 2.70 -1.49 20.30
C ASN A 137 1.24 -1.58 20.79
N THR A 138 0.50 -0.48 20.79
CA THR A 138 -0.83 -0.38 21.43
C THR A 138 -1.98 -0.34 20.45
N ARG A 139 -1.77 0.22 19.28
CA ARG A 139 -2.79 0.33 18.21
C ARG A 139 -2.16 0.40 16.84
N PRO A 140 -2.86 -0.05 15.78
CA PRO A 140 -2.41 0.15 14.42
C PRO A 140 -2.16 1.64 14.14
N LEU A 141 -1.03 1.95 13.51
CA LEU A 141 -0.74 3.32 13.05
C LEU A 141 -1.55 3.63 11.80
N ILE A 142 -2.88 3.58 11.93
CA ILE A 142 -3.80 4.04 10.90
C ILE A 142 -4.31 5.38 11.38
N LYS A 143 -3.96 6.45 10.70
CA LYS A 143 -4.53 7.75 11.02
C LYS A 143 -5.96 7.83 10.53
N ALA A 144 -6.87 8.22 11.43
CA ALA A 144 -8.21 8.65 11.07
C ALA A 144 -8.21 9.94 10.20
N ASP A 145 -7.09 10.67 10.16
CA ASP A 145 -6.87 11.87 9.35
C ASP A 145 -5.95 11.54 8.16
N ASP A 146 -6.50 10.97 7.14
CA ASP A 146 -6.22 11.00 5.69
C ASP A 146 -4.79 10.94 5.12
N LYS A 147 -3.72 10.89 5.91
CA LYS A 147 -2.36 11.01 5.35
C LYS A 147 -1.41 9.86 5.65
N LEU A 148 -1.79 8.90 6.48
CA LEU A 148 -0.93 7.78 6.86
C LEU A 148 -1.56 6.46 6.42
N ARG A 149 -1.33 6.06 5.18
CA ARG A 149 -1.73 4.75 4.66
C ARG A 149 -0.50 3.84 4.65
N LEU A 150 0.02 3.47 5.82
CA LEU A 150 1.17 2.58 5.92
C LEU A 150 0.70 1.13 6.03
N SER A 151 0.67 0.45 4.91
CA SER A 151 0.51 -1.01 4.88
C SER A 151 1.84 -1.64 4.51
N LEU A 152 2.62 -2.00 5.52
CA LEU A 152 3.80 -2.81 5.31
C LEU A 152 3.46 -4.27 5.57
N ALA A 153 3.65 -5.13 4.58
CA ALA A 153 3.42 -6.56 4.66
C ALA A 153 4.21 -7.22 5.81
N GLY A 154 3.65 -8.25 6.42
CA GLY A 154 4.26 -9.08 7.46
C GLY A 154 3.65 -8.90 8.84
N ALA A 155 3.95 -9.84 9.74
CA ALA A 155 3.35 -9.98 11.06
C ALA A 155 3.88 -9.01 12.13
N GLN A 156 5.06 -8.41 11.92
CA GLN A 156 5.65 -7.47 12.87
C GLN A 156 5.28 -6.03 12.52
N GLU A 157 4.88 -5.24 13.50
CA GLU A 157 4.65 -3.81 13.35
C GLU A 157 5.90 -3.10 12.80
N LYS A 158 5.72 -2.19 11.85
CA LYS A 158 6.80 -1.47 11.17
C LYS A 158 6.31 -0.09 10.78
N LEU A 159 7.25 0.84 10.70
CA LEU A 159 7.02 2.21 10.25
C LEU A 159 7.99 2.53 9.11
N ALA A 160 7.48 2.95 7.96
CA ALA A 160 8.29 3.45 6.88
C ALA A 160 8.63 4.93 7.13
N LEU A 161 9.90 5.27 7.11
CA LEU A 161 10.42 6.61 7.35
C LEU A 161 11.41 7.00 6.25
N ALA A 162 11.57 8.31 6.06
CA ALA A 162 12.65 8.85 5.25
C ALA A 162 13.68 9.52 6.16
N LYS A 163 14.96 9.25 5.91
CA LYS A 163 16.06 9.99 6.54
C LYS A 163 16.72 10.85 5.48
N ILE A 164 16.62 12.17 5.65
CA ILE A 164 17.08 13.16 4.67
C ILE A 164 17.92 14.19 5.42
N ASN A 165 19.15 14.40 4.99
CA ASN A 165 20.12 15.31 5.63
C ASN A 165 20.33 15.06 7.14
N GLY A 166 20.17 13.80 7.57
CA GLY A 166 20.34 13.41 8.98
C GLY A 166 19.08 13.45 9.84
N GLU A 167 18.00 14.09 9.37
CA GLU A 167 16.73 14.21 10.07
C GLU A 167 15.72 13.16 9.60
N TRP A 168 14.76 12.82 10.49
CA TRP A 168 13.72 11.86 10.22
C TRP A 168 12.44 12.54 9.74
N TYR A 169 11.82 11.95 8.74
CA TYR A 169 10.58 12.41 8.14
C TYR A 169 9.59 11.27 7.98
N LEU A 170 8.32 11.61 8.14
CA LEU A 170 7.22 10.76 7.75
C LEU A 170 6.90 11.04 6.27
N PRO A 171 7.02 10.05 5.37
CA PRO A 171 6.59 10.22 4.00
C PRO A 171 5.07 10.37 3.94
N LEU A 172 4.59 11.27 3.09
CA LEU A 172 3.17 11.55 2.86
C LEU A 172 2.87 11.42 1.37
N ASN A 173 1.61 11.16 1.02
CA ASN A 173 1.10 11.20 -0.35
C ASN A 173 1.91 10.35 -1.36
N GLY A 174 2.37 9.17 -0.94
CA GLY A 174 3.17 8.28 -1.79
C GLY A 174 4.65 8.68 -1.94
N ALA A 175 5.13 9.61 -1.12
CA ALA A 175 6.55 9.95 -1.11
C ALA A 175 7.41 8.75 -0.66
N PRO A 176 8.58 8.52 -1.28
CA PRO A 176 9.38 7.35 -0.99
C PRO A 176 9.99 7.39 0.41
N SER A 177 9.97 6.23 1.08
CA SER A 177 10.71 5.96 2.31
C SER A 177 12.13 5.50 2.00
N THR A 178 13.04 5.71 2.95
CA THR A 178 14.44 5.23 2.87
C THR A 178 14.74 4.18 3.93
N HIS A 179 13.93 4.08 4.97
CA HIS A 179 14.14 3.21 6.13
C HIS A 179 12.83 2.56 6.57
N ILE A 180 12.96 1.39 7.16
CA ILE A 180 11.90 0.69 7.87
C ILE A 180 12.31 0.59 9.33
N LEU A 181 11.57 1.24 10.21
CA LEU A 181 11.74 1.13 11.65
C LEU A 181 10.91 -0.03 12.17
N LYS A 182 11.52 -0.87 12.98
CA LYS A 182 10.86 -1.97 13.69
C LYS A 182 11.11 -1.80 15.17
N PRO A 183 10.09 -1.79 16.03
CA PRO A 183 10.31 -1.74 17.47
C PRO A 183 11.04 -3.01 17.92
N ALA A 184 11.93 -2.87 18.88
CA ALA A 184 12.52 -4.01 19.57
C ALA A 184 11.42 -4.76 20.34
N ARG A 185 11.50 -6.09 20.33
CA ARG A 185 10.63 -6.95 21.15
C ARG A 185 11.14 -7.03 22.55
#